data_ad0b2d35295a82d39010b760af4f2b45
#
_entry.id   ad0b2d35295a82d39010b760af4f2b45
#
_cell.length_a   1.000
_cell.length_b   1.000
_cell.length_c   1.000
_cell.angle_alpha   90.00
_cell.angle_beta   90.00
_cell.angle_gamma   90.00
#
_symmetry.space_group_name_H-M   'P 1'
#
loop_
_entity.id
_entity.type
_entity.pdbx_description
1 polymer ?
#
loop_
_entity_poly.entity_id
_entity_poly.type
_entity_poly.pdbx_seq_one_letter_code
_entity_poly.pdbx_strand_id
1 'polypeptide(L)'
;MRFLIRATIPTEAGNMMVQDPNFLRKLEEYINKVNAEAAYFFEANGNRIASFIVDVQSADQIPVLAEPLFIKMGAHVELHPVMSLDDLKKGMPQAIVEANSYRTDAAAEQFGSM
;
A
#
# COMPACT_ATOMS: atom_id res chain seq x y z
N MET A 1 -12.17 1.33 -2.77
CA MET A 1 -11.05 2.10 -2.19
C MET A 1 -9.74 1.56 -2.72
N ARG A 2 -8.89 2.42 -3.18
CA ARG A 2 -7.57 2.03 -3.70
C ARG A 2 -6.59 1.75 -2.59
N PHE A 3 -5.81 0.68 -2.79
CA PHE A 3 -4.70 0.32 -1.91
C PHE A 3 -3.41 0.23 -2.70
N LEU A 4 -2.33 0.68 -2.07
CA LEU A 4 -0.99 0.33 -2.48
C LEU A 4 -0.58 -0.91 -1.69
N ILE A 5 -0.30 -1.98 -2.41
CA ILE A 5 0.24 -3.21 -1.83
C ILE A 5 1.73 -3.18 -2.10
N ARG A 6 2.52 -3.29 -1.03
CA ARG A 6 3.98 -3.32 -1.14
C ARG A 6 4.49 -4.61 -0.56
N ALA A 7 5.12 -5.42 -1.40
CA ALA A 7 5.70 -6.70 -1.01
C ALA A 7 7.23 -6.58 -1.02
N THR A 8 7.83 -6.71 0.15
CA THR A 8 9.28 -6.75 0.31
C THR A 8 9.71 -8.21 0.32
N ILE A 9 10.53 -8.60 -0.65
CA ILE A 9 10.91 -9.99 -0.88
C ILE A 9 12.30 -10.22 -0.28
N PRO A 10 12.45 -11.14 0.68
CA PRO A 10 13.77 -11.48 1.22
C PRO A 10 14.69 -11.97 0.11
N THR A 11 15.97 -11.66 0.22
CA THR A 11 16.96 -11.97 -0.82
C THR A 11 16.96 -13.45 -1.19
N GLU A 12 16.95 -14.35 -0.20
CA GLU A 12 17.01 -15.79 -0.47
C GLU A 12 15.76 -16.28 -1.21
N ALA A 13 14.58 -15.86 -0.74
CA ALA A 13 13.32 -16.21 -1.39
C ALA A 13 13.28 -15.67 -2.82
N GLY A 14 13.70 -14.43 -3.01
CA GLY A 14 13.76 -13.80 -4.33
C GLY A 14 14.74 -14.49 -5.27
N ASN A 15 15.89 -14.94 -4.76
CA ASN A 15 16.85 -15.69 -5.55
C ASN A 15 16.25 -17.00 -6.09
N MET A 16 15.47 -17.69 -5.25
CA MET A 16 14.77 -18.90 -5.67
C MET A 16 13.69 -18.61 -6.71
N MET A 17 12.94 -17.53 -6.50
CA MET A 17 11.87 -17.12 -7.41
C MET A 17 12.39 -16.84 -8.82
N VAL A 18 13.45 -16.04 -8.93
CA VAL A 18 13.96 -15.65 -10.26
C VAL A 18 14.59 -16.81 -11.02
N GLN A 19 14.89 -17.92 -10.34
CA GLN A 19 15.37 -19.15 -10.97
C GLN A 19 14.24 -20.02 -11.51
N ASP A 20 13.00 -19.77 -11.11
CA ASP A 20 11.83 -20.47 -11.62
C ASP A 20 11.56 -19.98 -13.06
N PRO A 21 11.60 -20.85 -14.07
CA PRO A 21 11.33 -20.44 -15.45
C PRO A 21 9.90 -19.93 -15.66
N ASN A 22 8.99 -20.22 -14.74
CA ASN A 22 7.60 -19.75 -14.80
C ASN A 22 7.33 -18.52 -13.94
N PHE A 23 8.37 -17.92 -13.37
CA PHE A 23 8.23 -16.81 -12.45
C PHE A 23 7.43 -15.64 -13.02
N LEU A 24 7.81 -15.16 -14.20
CA LEU A 24 7.14 -14.02 -14.83
C LEU A 24 5.68 -14.32 -15.19
N ARG A 25 5.41 -15.56 -15.63
CA ARG A 25 4.04 -15.98 -15.93
C ARG A 25 3.17 -15.99 -14.66
N LYS A 26 3.71 -16.51 -13.57
CA LYS A 26 3.00 -16.55 -12.29
C LYS A 26 2.73 -15.15 -11.76
N LEU A 27 3.69 -14.25 -11.93
CA LEU A 27 3.55 -12.84 -11.54
C LEU A 27 2.45 -12.16 -12.35
N GLU A 28 2.45 -12.37 -13.66
CA GLU A 28 1.41 -11.83 -14.55
C GLU A 28 0.03 -12.38 -14.19
N GLU A 29 -0.06 -13.67 -13.87
CA GLU A 29 -1.32 -14.28 -13.42
C GLU A 29 -1.84 -13.60 -12.14
N TYR A 30 -0.95 -13.33 -11.19
CA TYR A 30 -1.34 -12.63 -9.97
C TYR A 30 -1.86 -11.23 -10.28
N ILE A 31 -1.12 -10.46 -11.09
CA ILE A 31 -1.50 -9.09 -11.47
C ILE A 31 -2.88 -9.07 -12.13
N ASN A 32 -3.14 -10.01 -13.04
CA ASN A 32 -4.42 -10.12 -13.72
C ASN A 32 -5.54 -10.57 -12.78
N LYS A 33 -5.26 -11.52 -11.90
CA LYS A 33 -6.25 -12.06 -10.97
C LYS A 33 -6.73 -11.01 -9.96
N VAL A 34 -5.82 -10.19 -9.46
CA VAL A 34 -6.18 -9.12 -8.52
C VAL A 34 -6.64 -7.84 -9.24
N ASN A 35 -6.60 -7.86 -10.56
CA ASN A 35 -7.00 -6.73 -11.41
C ASN A 35 -6.26 -5.45 -11.03
N ALA A 36 -4.94 -5.55 -10.92
CA ALA A 36 -4.11 -4.40 -10.56
C ALA A 36 -4.17 -3.31 -11.63
N GLU A 37 -4.41 -2.08 -11.22
CA GLU A 37 -4.40 -0.92 -12.12
C GLU A 37 -2.98 -0.59 -12.58
N ALA A 38 -1.99 -0.88 -11.72
CA ALA A 38 -0.58 -0.64 -11.99
C ALA A 38 0.26 -1.60 -11.16
N ALA A 39 1.43 -1.95 -11.68
CA ALA A 39 2.41 -2.76 -10.98
C ALA A 39 3.79 -2.21 -11.25
N TYR A 40 4.60 -2.04 -10.21
CA TYR A 40 5.95 -1.52 -10.31
C TYR A 40 6.90 -2.37 -9.47
N PHE A 41 8.12 -2.55 -9.99
CA PHE A 41 9.14 -3.37 -9.38
C PHE A 41 10.40 -2.53 -9.20
N PHE A 42 10.97 -2.55 -8.00
CA PHE A 42 12.13 -1.73 -7.68
C PHE A 42 12.89 -2.35 -6.50
N GLU A 43 14.04 -1.76 -6.18
CA GLU A 43 14.74 -2.14 -4.96
C GLU A 43 14.57 -1.06 -3.91
N ALA A 44 14.53 -1.46 -2.65
CA ALA A 44 14.57 -0.55 -1.51
C ALA A 44 15.31 -1.24 -0.38
N ASN A 45 16.28 -0.52 0.20
CA ASN A 45 17.13 -1.04 1.28
C ASN A 45 17.82 -2.35 0.89
N GLY A 46 18.14 -2.53 -0.38
CA GLY A 46 18.80 -3.73 -0.89
C GLY A 46 17.89 -4.92 -1.11
N ASN A 47 16.59 -4.78 -0.92
CA ASN A 47 15.62 -5.85 -1.17
C ASN A 47 14.82 -5.58 -2.45
N ARG A 48 14.38 -6.67 -3.09
CA ARG A 48 13.43 -6.58 -4.20
C ARG A 48 12.06 -6.20 -3.67
N ILE A 49 11.44 -5.22 -4.31
CA ILE A 49 10.09 -4.76 -3.95
C ILE A 49 9.18 -4.97 -5.15
N ALA A 50 8.00 -5.54 -4.90
CA ALA A 50 6.90 -5.55 -5.86
C ALA A 50 5.79 -4.69 -5.28
N SER A 51 5.25 -3.77 -6.08
CA SER A 51 4.14 -2.93 -5.64
C SER A 51 3.01 -2.95 -6.65
N PHE A 52 1.79 -2.91 -6.12
CA PHE A 52 0.57 -3.02 -6.92
C PHE A 52 -0.46 -2.00 -6.44
N ILE A 53 -1.15 -1.39 -7.39
CA ILE A 53 -2.31 -0.53 -7.07
C ILE A 53 -3.56 -1.33 -7.39
N VAL A 54 -4.41 -1.54 -6.39
CA VAL A 54 -5.60 -2.38 -6.51
C VAL A 54 -6.81 -1.66 -5.91
N ASP A 55 -7.93 -1.69 -6.62
CA ASP A 55 -9.19 -1.20 -6.06
C ASP A 55 -9.86 -2.32 -5.27
N VAL A 56 -10.00 -2.12 -3.95
CA VAL A 56 -10.57 -3.09 -3.02
C VAL A 56 -12.01 -2.71 -2.72
N GLN A 57 -12.94 -3.61 -3.01
CA GLN A 57 -14.37 -3.37 -2.81
C GLN A 57 -14.83 -3.63 -1.39
N SER A 58 -14.21 -4.61 -0.73
CA SER A 58 -14.57 -5.00 0.64
C SER A 58 -13.36 -5.63 1.35
N ALA A 59 -13.38 -5.58 2.66
CA ALA A 59 -12.25 -6.03 3.49
C ALA A 59 -11.95 -7.52 3.34
N ASP A 60 -12.92 -8.34 2.98
CA ASP A 60 -12.73 -9.77 2.77
C ASP A 60 -11.86 -10.10 1.55
N GLN A 61 -11.59 -9.13 0.69
CA GLN A 61 -10.66 -9.28 -0.42
C GLN A 61 -9.18 -9.19 0.01
N ILE A 62 -8.92 -8.65 1.20
CA ILE A 62 -7.54 -8.44 1.68
C ILE A 62 -6.75 -9.76 1.74
N PRO A 63 -7.28 -10.87 2.30
CA PRO A 63 -6.53 -12.13 2.28
C PRO A 63 -6.24 -12.65 0.87
N VAL A 64 -7.14 -12.45 -0.06
CA VAL A 64 -6.95 -12.85 -1.47
C VAL A 64 -5.75 -12.12 -2.08
N LEU A 65 -5.55 -10.85 -1.70
CA LEU A 65 -4.43 -10.04 -2.16
C LEU A 65 -3.13 -10.40 -1.46
N ALA A 66 -3.17 -10.61 -0.16
CA ALA A 66 -1.98 -10.74 0.68
C ALA A 66 -1.41 -12.15 0.75
N GLU A 67 -2.26 -13.16 0.91
CA GLU A 67 -1.80 -14.55 1.15
C GLU A 67 -0.92 -15.11 0.04
N PRO A 68 -1.21 -14.89 -1.26
CA PRO A 68 -0.31 -15.35 -2.30
C PRO A 68 1.10 -14.74 -2.19
N LEU A 69 1.20 -13.50 -1.73
CA LEU A 69 2.49 -12.83 -1.56
C LEU A 69 3.25 -13.39 -0.36
N PHE A 70 2.55 -13.72 0.73
CA PHE A 70 3.15 -14.40 1.88
C PHE A 70 3.67 -15.77 1.50
N ILE A 71 2.81 -16.59 0.94
CA ILE A 71 3.09 -18.02 0.73
C ILE A 71 4.09 -18.22 -0.42
N LYS A 72 3.89 -17.53 -1.53
CA LYS A 72 4.70 -17.76 -2.73
C LYS A 72 6.00 -16.98 -2.74
N MET A 73 6.01 -15.81 -2.12
CA MET A 73 7.19 -14.92 -2.15
C MET A 73 7.90 -14.84 -0.81
N GLY A 74 7.30 -15.37 0.26
CA GLY A 74 7.82 -15.17 1.60
C GLY A 74 7.95 -13.69 1.94
N ALA A 75 7.08 -12.87 1.35
CA ALA A 75 7.21 -11.43 1.41
C ALA A 75 6.73 -10.86 2.73
N HIS A 76 7.31 -9.71 3.10
CA HIS A 76 6.73 -8.79 4.06
C HIS A 76 5.73 -7.93 3.29
N VAL A 77 4.47 -7.94 3.70
CA VAL A 77 3.38 -7.31 2.93
C VAL A 77 2.80 -6.14 3.70
N GLU A 78 2.75 -4.99 3.04
CA GLU A 78 2.11 -3.79 3.56
C GLU A 78 0.93 -3.44 2.65
N LEU A 79 -0.17 -3.03 3.26
CA LEU A 79 -1.35 -2.56 2.54
C LEU A 79 -1.68 -1.15 3.03
N HIS A 80 -1.60 -0.19 2.14
CA HIS A 80 -1.84 1.21 2.46
C HIS A 80 -3.03 1.73 1.65
N PRO A 81 -4.10 2.20 2.30
CA PRO A 81 -5.11 2.96 1.57
C PRO A 81 -4.47 4.22 1.01
N VAL A 82 -4.78 4.53 -0.23
CA VAL A 82 -4.20 5.69 -0.91
C VAL A 82 -5.30 6.60 -1.42
N MET A 83 -4.97 7.90 -1.48
CA MET A 83 -5.87 8.93 -1.96
C MET A 83 -5.38 9.45 -3.31
N SER A 84 -6.32 9.71 -4.21
CA SER A 84 -6.05 10.50 -5.40
C SER A 84 -6.03 11.98 -5.03
N LEU A 85 -5.58 12.84 -5.96
CA LEU A 85 -5.69 14.27 -5.77
C LEU A 85 -7.15 14.71 -5.59
N ASP A 86 -8.07 14.08 -6.30
CA ASP A 86 -9.49 14.39 -6.16
C ASP A 86 -10.02 14.04 -4.76
N ASP A 87 -9.62 12.90 -4.22
CA ASP A 87 -9.95 12.52 -2.85
C ASP A 87 -9.43 13.56 -1.85
N LEU A 88 -8.18 13.99 -2.05
CA LEU A 88 -7.55 14.98 -1.19
C LEU A 88 -8.30 16.32 -1.26
N LYS A 89 -8.65 16.75 -2.48
CA LYS A 89 -9.43 17.99 -2.67
C LYS A 89 -10.79 17.93 -1.98
N LYS A 90 -11.43 16.77 -1.95
CA LYS A 90 -12.72 16.58 -1.28
C LYS A 90 -12.59 16.56 0.23
N GLY A 91 -11.54 15.97 0.75
CA GLY A 91 -11.36 15.80 2.19
C GLY A 91 -10.72 16.98 2.90
N MET A 92 -9.86 17.73 2.21
CA MET A 92 -9.08 18.79 2.86
C MET A 92 -9.90 19.94 3.45
N PRO A 93 -10.99 20.43 2.85
CA PRO A 93 -11.75 21.52 3.48
C PRO A 93 -12.19 21.21 4.90
N GLN A 94 -12.76 20.03 5.12
CA GLN A 94 -13.16 19.60 6.47
C GLN A 94 -11.94 19.31 7.35
N ALA A 95 -10.91 18.72 6.80
CA ALA A 95 -9.67 18.42 7.52
C ALA A 95 -9.03 19.72 8.06
N ILE A 96 -9.04 20.78 7.26
CA ILE A 96 -8.49 22.09 7.66
C ILE A 96 -9.32 22.68 8.80
N VAL A 97 -10.64 22.58 8.72
CA VAL A 97 -11.54 23.05 9.79
C VAL A 97 -11.22 22.32 11.09
N GLU A 98 -11.12 20.99 11.03
CA GLU A 98 -10.81 20.18 12.22
C GLU A 98 -9.43 20.47 12.77
N ALA A 99 -8.42 20.58 11.90
CA ALA A 99 -7.05 20.90 12.32
C ALA A 99 -6.97 22.27 13.00
N ASN A 100 -7.66 23.27 12.45
CA ASN A 100 -7.67 24.60 13.03
C ASN A 100 -8.39 24.62 14.39
N SER A 101 -9.43 23.82 14.56
CA SER A 101 -10.14 23.69 15.83
C SER A 101 -9.20 23.16 16.92
N TYR A 102 -8.48 22.07 16.64
CA TYR A 102 -7.51 21.51 17.59
C TYR A 102 -6.33 22.45 17.84
N ARG A 103 -5.86 23.15 16.83
CA ARG A 103 -4.78 24.11 16.96
C ARG A 103 -5.19 25.27 17.84
N THR A 104 -6.41 25.78 17.69
CA THR A 104 -6.95 26.87 18.49
C THR A 104 -7.07 26.45 19.97
N ASP A 105 -7.59 25.23 20.20
CA ASP A 105 -7.72 24.68 21.54
C ASP A 105 -6.34 24.50 22.20
N ALA A 106 -5.39 23.93 21.46
CA ALA A 106 -4.02 23.75 21.94
C ALA A 106 -3.35 25.09 22.25
N ALA A 107 -3.54 26.09 21.39
CA ALA A 107 -3.01 27.44 21.62
C ALA A 107 -3.66 28.07 22.85
N ALA A 108 -4.95 27.89 23.03
CA ALA A 108 -5.67 28.39 24.20
C ALA A 108 -5.20 27.72 25.49
N GLU A 109 -4.98 26.38 25.46
CA GLU A 109 -4.43 25.64 26.59
C GLU A 109 -3.02 26.13 26.96
N GLN A 110 -2.21 26.31 25.91
CA GLN A 110 -0.81 26.67 26.09
C GLN A 110 -0.60 28.11 26.47
N PHE A 111 -1.41 29.00 25.94
CA PHE A 111 -1.26 30.45 26.12
C PHE A 111 -2.50 31.13 26.68
N GLY A 112 -3.49 30.37 27.10
CA GLY A 112 -4.80 30.91 27.47
C GLY A 112 -4.81 31.86 28.63
N SER A 113 -3.84 31.80 29.50
CA SER A 113 -3.71 32.71 30.65
C SER A 113 -2.87 33.94 30.32
N MET A 114 -2.35 33.99 29.12
CA MET A 114 -1.58 35.13 28.66
C MET A 114 -2.47 36.26 28.17
#